data_086ba5f7a906c23bb63473734d1b9355
#
_entry.id   086ba5f7a906c23bb63473734d1b9355
#
_cell.length_a   1.000
_cell.length_b   1.000
_cell.length_c   1.000
_cell.angle_alpha   90.00
_cell.angle_beta   90.00
_cell.angle_gamma   90.00
#
_symmetry.space_group_name_H-M   'P 1'
#
loop_
_entity.id
_entity.type
_entity.pdbx_description
1 polymer ?
#
loop_
_entity_poly.entity_id
_entity_poly.type
_entity_poly.pdbx_seq_one_letter_code
_entity_poly.pdbx_strand_id
1 'polypeptide(L)'
;MKINTALILCAGYGKRLNPITLKIPKPLIKINEITLLENSINFLEKLEIEKIKINTYFLHNQIQDFILNYKSNLKIEILNDGDEILDTGGGILNLINKSDENDFLILNPDTLWGDNYLKTTTKMMDFYFEKEIKNLLMIVNKEKSFDKRMKGDFSLKNEKLQKNKENSFIYTGLQIINKSFFKNKKVVPFSVTKIWDQAIENKILYGFESKEDFIHLTDLEIYNKLAKR
;
A
#
# COMPACT_ATOMS: atom_id res chain seq x y z
N MET A 1 15.68 6.75 -13.73
CA MET A 1 14.37 6.18 -14.13
C MET A 1 13.33 6.66 -13.13
N LYS A 2 12.04 6.75 -13.49
CA LYS A 2 10.97 7.25 -12.62
C LYS A 2 9.80 6.26 -12.63
N ILE A 3 9.11 6.12 -11.51
CA ILE A 3 7.84 5.39 -11.45
C ILE A 3 6.73 6.42 -11.68
N ASN A 4 5.95 6.24 -12.75
CA ASN A 4 4.90 7.19 -13.13
C ASN A 4 3.52 6.76 -12.63
N THR A 5 3.31 5.48 -12.35
CA THR A 5 2.00 4.93 -11.94
C THR A 5 2.05 4.37 -10.52
N ALA A 6 1.13 4.83 -9.69
CA ALA A 6 0.87 4.25 -8.38
C ALA A 6 -0.44 3.44 -8.36
N LEU A 7 -0.49 2.42 -7.52
CA LEU A 7 -1.66 1.58 -7.27
C LEU A 7 -2.10 1.77 -5.81
N ILE A 8 -3.38 2.07 -5.58
CA ILE A 8 -3.96 2.17 -4.22
C ILE A 8 -4.98 1.05 -4.04
N LEU A 9 -4.81 0.24 -2.98
CA LEU A 9 -5.65 -0.93 -2.73
C LEU A 9 -6.83 -0.57 -1.82
N CYS A 10 -8.02 -0.42 -2.42
CA CYS A 10 -9.24 0.06 -1.76
C CYS A 10 -10.40 -0.95 -1.70
N ALA A 11 -10.20 -2.21 -2.10
CA ALA A 11 -11.27 -3.20 -2.22
C ALA A 11 -11.74 -3.83 -0.89
N GLY A 12 -10.97 -3.69 0.19
CA GLY A 12 -11.14 -4.42 1.44
C GLY A 12 -12.40 -4.04 2.25
N TYR A 13 -12.97 -4.99 2.98
CA TYR A 13 -14.13 -4.78 3.85
C TYR A 13 -13.84 -3.91 5.09
N GLY A 14 -12.62 -3.84 5.56
CA GLY A 14 -12.24 -3.08 6.76
C GLY A 14 -12.87 -3.58 8.08
N LYS A 15 -13.22 -4.86 8.20
CA LYS A 15 -14.02 -5.45 9.30
C LYS A 15 -13.54 -5.10 10.72
N ARG A 16 -12.24 -4.84 10.92
CA ARG A 16 -11.67 -4.45 12.23
C ARG A 16 -12.10 -3.05 12.69
N LEU A 17 -12.72 -2.27 11.81
CA LEU A 17 -13.24 -0.93 12.09
C LEU A 17 -14.78 -0.90 12.22
N ASN A 18 -15.43 -2.07 12.26
CA ASN A 18 -16.88 -2.11 12.53
C ASN A 18 -17.20 -1.44 13.88
N PRO A 19 -18.32 -0.70 13.98
CA PRO A 19 -19.41 -0.59 13.01
C PRO A 19 -19.21 0.48 11.91
N ILE A 20 -18.12 1.27 11.92
CA ILE A 20 -17.91 2.38 10.96
C ILE A 20 -17.93 1.85 9.53
N THR A 21 -17.18 0.78 9.26
CA THR A 21 -17.04 0.22 7.92
C THR A 21 -18.23 -0.57 7.41
N LEU A 22 -19.31 -0.69 8.19
CA LEU A 22 -20.59 -1.15 7.66
C LEU A 22 -21.27 -0.11 6.75
N LYS A 23 -20.92 1.18 6.92
CA LYS A 23 -21.53 2.31 6.20
C LYS A 23 -20.57 3.10 5.32
N ILE A 24 -19.29 3.11 5.65
CA ILE A 24 -18.25 3.90 4.98
C ILE A 24 -17.08 2.98 4.64
N PRO A 25 -16.62 2.88 3.38
CA PRO A 25 -15.46 2.05 3.05
C PRO A 25 -14.21 2.59 3.77
N LYS A 26 -13.33 1.70 4.24
CA LYS A 26 -12.15 2.08 5.04
C LYS A 26 -11.35 3.24 4.43
N PRO A 27 -11.10 3.29 3.10
CA PRO A 27 -10.37 4.40 2.49
C PRO A 27 -11.01 5.78 2.65
N LEU A 28 -12.32 5.85 2.91
CA LEU A 28 -13.05 7.11 3.11
C LEU A 28 -13.23 7.48 4.58
N ILE A 29 -12.69 6.71 5.52
CA ILE A 29 -12.65 7.11 6.92
C ILE A 29 -11.73 8.33 7.05
N LYS A 30 -12.21 9.32 7.82
CA LYS A 30 -11.47 10.56 8.09
C LYS A 30 -10.65 10.47 9.37
N ILE A 31 -9.43 10.97 9.29
CA ILE A 31 -8.57 11.33 10.42
C ILE A 31 -8.23 12.81 10.25
N ASN A 32 -8.56 13.65 11.25
CA ASN A 32 -8.35 15.09 11.18
C ASN A 32 -8.95 15.71 9.90
N GLU A 33 -10.22 15.40 9.61
CA GLU A 33 -11.01 15.88 8.46
C GLU A 33 -10.55 15.39 7.08
N ILE A 34 -9.42 14.72 6.94
CA ILE A 34 -8.88 14.21 5.69
C ILE A 34 -9.17 12.70 5.60
N THR A 35 -9.69 12.23 4.48
CA THR A 35 -9.88 10.78 4.27
C THR A 35 -8.54 10.07 4.06
N LEU A 36 -8.47 8.78 4.41
CA LEU A 36 -7.26 7.97 4.17
C LEU A 36 -6.87 7.93 2.69
N LEU A 37 -7.87 7.88 1.80
CA LEU A 37 -7.66 7.91 0.36
C LEU A 37 -7.11 9.27 -0.09
N GLU A 38 -7.68 10.37 0.39
CA GLU A 38 -7.19 11.72 0.11
C GLU A 38 -5.75 11.91 0.62
N ASN A 39 -5.43 11.44 1.83
CA ASN A 39 -4.06 11.47 2.35
C ASN A 39 -3.09 10.73 1.40
N SER A 40 -3.49 9.56 0.89
CA SER A 40 -2.68 8.80 -0.06
C SER A 40 -2.51 9.50 -1.40
N ILE A 41 -3.58 10.11 -1.95
CA ILE A 41 -3.52 10.86 -3.22
C ILE A 41 -2.62 12.08 -3.06
N ASN A 42 -2.78 12.87 -2.00
CA ASN A 42 -1.94 14.05 -1.72
C ASN A 42 -0.46 13.68 -1.58
N PHE A 43 -0.16 12.55 -0.94
CA PHE A 43 1.20 12.05 -0.82
C PHE A 43 1.80 11.69 -2.19
N LEU A 44 1.04 11.01 -3.05
CA LEU A 44 1.48 10.65 -4.40
C LEU A 44 1.64 11.86 -5.32
N GLU A 45 0.78 12.87 -5.17
CA GLU A 45 0.89 14.13 -5.90
C GLU A 45 2.19 14.87 -5.57
N LYS A 46 2.55 14.92 -4.27
CA LYS A 46 3.84 15.50 -3.82
C LYS A 46 5.06 14.67 -4.25
N LEU A 47 4.92 13.39 -4.55
CA LEU A 47 5.95 12.54 -5.15
C LEU A 47 6.04 12.67 -6.67
N GLU A 48 5.23 13.56 -7.26
CA GLU A 48 5.16 13.79 -8.72
C GLU A 48 4.81 12.50 -9.51
N ILE A 49 3.99 11.63 -8.93
CA ILE A 49 3.36 10.52 -9.65
C ILE A 49 2.40 11.12 -10.69
N GLU A 50 2.29 10.51 -11.85
CA GLU A 50 1.45 11.02 -12.94
C GLU A 50 0.07 10.36 -12.98
N LYS A 51 0.02 9.08 -12.61
CA LYS A 51 -1.19 8.27 -12.71
C LYS A 51 -1.43 7.48 -11.43
N ILE A 52 -2.69 7.39 -11.03
CA ILE A 52 -3.13 6.53 -9.94
C ILE A 52 -4.17 5.55 -10.48
N LYS A 53 -4.02 4.28 -10.15
CA LYS A 53 -5.05 3.26 -10.37
C LYS A 53 -5.52 2.75 -9.01
N ILE A 54 -6.83 2.70 -8.82
CA ILE A 54 -7.47 2.33 -7.56
C ILE A 54 -8.33 1.10 -7.82
N ASN A 55 -8.08 -0.02 -7.13
CA ASN A 55 -9.02 -1.12 -7.15
C ASN A 55 -10.09 -0.92 -6.08
N THR A 56 -11.30 -1.36 -6.37
CA THR A 56 -12.45 -1.24 -5.49
C THR A 56 -13.31 -2.49 -5.56
N TYR A 57 -14.03 -2.76 -4.47
CA TYR A 57 -15.03 -3.83 -4.40
C TYR A 57 -16.12 -3.45 -3.39
N PHE A 58 -15.80 -3.48 -2.10
CA PHE A 58 -16.76 -3.16 -1.05
C PHE A 58 -17.10 -1.66 -1.05
N LEU A 59 -18.40 -1.35 -1.08
CA LEU A 59 -18.95 0.01 -1.16
C LEU A 59 -18.33 0.84 -2.32
N HIS A 60 -18.07 0.17 -3.45
CA HIS A 60 -17.46 0.73 -4.65
C HIS A 60 -18.01 2.12 -5.04
N ASN A 61 -19.35 2.26 -5.07
CA ASN A 61 -19.99 3.51 -5.50
C ASN A 61 -19.54 4.72 -4.66
N GLN A 62 -19.33 4.56 -3.36
CA GLN A 62 -18.89 5.66 -2.50
C GLN A 62 -17.46 6.12 -2.85
N ILE A 63 -16.57 5.18 -3.18
CA ILE A 63 -15.21 5.53 -3.62
C ILE A 63 -15.26 6.20 -5.00
N GLN A 64 -16.10 5.70 -5.90
CA GLN A 64 -16.30 6.28 -7.22
C GLN A 64 -16.84 7.71 -7.11
N ASP A 65 -17.89 7.93 -6.31
CA ASP A 65 -18.46 9.27 -6.08
C ASP A 65 -17.45 10.22 -5.46
N PHE A 66 -16.63 9.74 -4.51
CA PHE A 66 -15.56 10.54 -3.92
C PHE A 66 -14.57 11.00 -4.99
N ILE A 67 -14.07 10.11 -5.84
CA ILE A 67 -13.08 10.45 -6.88
C ILE A 67 -13.67 11.35 -7.97
N LEU A 68 -14.94 11.15 -8.37
CA LEU A 68 -15.60 12.03 -9.35
C LEU A 68 -15.69 13.49 -8.88
N ASN A 69 -15.79 13.71 -7.56
CA ASN A 69 -15.84 15.05 -6.96
C ASN A 69 -14.48 15.54 -6.47
N TYR A 70 -13.44 14.69 -6.51
CA TYR A 70 -12.11 15.04 -6.04
C TYR A 70 -11.32 15.80 -7.11
N LYS A 71 -10.80 16.97 -6.76
CA LYS A 71 -9.98 17.79 -7.67
C LYS A 71 -8.51 17.41 -7.49
N SER A 72 -7.91 16.83 -8.52
CA SER A 72 -6.49 16.50 -8.57
C SER A 72 -5.94 16.78 -9.96
N ASN A 73 -4.65 17.07 -10.04
CA ASN A 73 -3.92 17.15 -11.31
C ASN A 73 -3.50 15.76 -11.82
N LEU A 74 -3.66 14.72 -11.00
CA LEU A 74 -3.30 13.34 -11.34
C LEU A 74 -4.38 12.67 -12.19
N LYS A 75 -3.95 11.84 -13.13
CA LYS A 75 -4.88 10.93 -13.81
C LYS A 75 -5.27 9.79 -12.88
N ILE A 76 -6.51 9.79 -12.38
CA ILE A 76 -7.01 8.76 -11.48
C ILE A 76 -7.97 7.83 -12.24
N GLU A 77 -7.69 6.53 -12.21
CA GLU A 77 -8.52 5.48 -12.81
C GLU A 77 -9.00 4.51 -11.72
N ILE A 78 -10.31 4.23 -11.70
CA ILE A 78 -10.91 3.27 -10.77
C ILE A 78 -11.24 1.98 -11.52
N LEU A 79 -10.84 0.84 -10.94
CA LEU A 79 -11.18 -0.49 -11.44
C LEU A 79 -11.94 -1.24 -10.35
N ASN A 80 -13.12 -1.74 -10.70
CA ASN A 80 -13.84 -2.68 -9.85
C ASN A 80 -13.21 -4.07 -9.99
N ASP A 81 -13.05 -4.80 -8.87
CA ASP A 81 -12.49 -6.16 -8.88
C ASP A 81 -13.43 -7.21 -9.49
N GLY A 82 -14.70 -6.84 -9.77
CA GLY A 82 -15.70 -7.72 -10.40
C GLY A 82 -16.65 -8.36 -9.39
N ASP A 83 -16.97 -9.64 -9.57
CA ASP A 83 -17.99 -10.32 -8.77
C ASP A 83 -17.50 -10.80 -7.40
N GLU A 84 -16.19 -10.86 -7.20
CA GLU A 84 -15.56 -11.28 -5.94
C GLU A 84 -14.35 -10.42 -5.58
N ILE A 85 -14.05 -10.32 -4.27
CA ILE A 85 -12.85 -9.63 -3.81
C ILE A 85 -11.59 -10.41 -4.19
N LEU A 86 -10.68 -9.76 -4.91
CA LEU A 86 -9.48 -10.40 -5.45
C LEU A 86 -8.33 -10.57 -4.45
N ASP A 87 -8.50 -10.09 -3.18
CA ASP A 87 -7.40 -9.96 -2.22
C ASP A 87 -6.24 -9.11 -2.79
N THR A 88 -5.18 -8.92 -2.03
CA THR A 88 -4.11 -7.96 -2.36
C THR A 88 -3.36 -8.33 -3.65
N GLY A 89 -3.00 -9.58 -3.84
CA GLY A 89 -2.24 -10.02 -5.02
C GLY A 89 -3.07 -10.00 -6.31
N GLY A 90 -4.30 -10.48 -6.24
CA GLY A 90 -5.23 -10.46 -7.39
C GLY A 90 -5.64 -9.05 -7.75
N GLY A 91 -5.89 -8.18 -6.76
CA GLY A 91 -6.20 -6.76 -6.97
C GLY A 91 -5.04 -6.00 -7.63
N ILE A 92 -3.80 -6.21 -7.17
CA ILE A 92 -2.61 -5.66 -7.83
C ILE A 92 -2.53 -6.13 -9.28
N LEU A 93 -2.67 -7.42 -9.54
CA LEU A 93 -2.60 -7.97 -10.90
C LEU A 93 -3.69 -7.40 -11.80
N ASN A 94 -4.92 -7.23 -11.30
CA ASN A 94 -6.02 -6.61 -12.03
C ASN A 94 -5.66 -5.19 -12.48
N LEU A 95 -5.05 -4.38 -11.58
CA LEU A 95 -4.60 -3.02 -11.90
C LEU A 95 -3.42 -3.01 -12.91
N ILE A 96 -2.43 -3.88 -12.72
CA ILE A 96 -1.24 -4.00 -13.60
C ILE A 96 -1.63 -4.37 -15.02
N ASN A 97 -2.56 -5.30 -15.20
CA ASN A 97 -3.01 -5.76 -16.52
C ASN A 97 -3.69 -4.66 -17.37
N LYS A 98 -4.04 -3.54 -16.74
CA LYS A 98 -4.59 -2.35 -17.40
C LYS A 98 -3.53 -1.24 -17.58
N SER A 99 -2.24 -1.60 -17.54
CA SER A 99 -1.13 -0.66 -17.72
C SER A 99 -0.03 -1.23 -18.61
N ASP A 100 0.56 -0.37 -19.43
CA ASP A 100 1.70 -0.72 -20.28
C ASP A 100 3.04 -0.61 -19.54
N GLU A 101 3.03 -0.07 -18.32
CA GLU A 101 4.24 0.13 -17.52
C GLU A 101 4.75 -1.18 -16.89
N ASN A 102 6.00 -1.14 -16.43
CA ASN A 102 6.66 -2.31 -15.86
C ASN A 102 6.78 -2.23 -14.34
N ASP A 103 6.95 -1.03 -13.79
CA ASP A 103 7.25 -0.82 -12.39
C ASP A 103 6.17 0.06 -11.76
N PHE A 104 5.70 -0.35 -10.59
CA PHE A 104 4.57 0.28 -9.91
C PHE A 104 4.91 0.57 -8.45
N LEU A 105 4.52 1.75 -7.99
CA LEU A 105 4.46 2.08 -6.57
C LEU A 105 3.09 1.67 -6.04
N ILE A 106 3.04 0.85 -5.00
CA ILE A 106 1.79 0.37 -4.41
C ILE A 106 1.64 0.95 -3.01
N LEU A 107 0.46 1.46 -2.71
CA LEU A 107 0.10 1.97 -1.39
C LEU A 107 -1.14 1.27 -0.83
N ASN A 108 -1.06 0.95 0.46
CA ASN A 108 -2.24 0.72 1.27
C ASN A 108 -2.70 2.07 1.85
N PRO A 109 -3.96 2.47 1.68
CA PRO A 109 -4.43 3.79 2.10
C PRO A 109 -4.56 3.94 3.62
N ASP A 110 -4.45 2.86 4.39
CA ASP A 110 -4.63 2.84 5.84
C ASP A 110 -3.39 3.21 6.66
N THR A 111 -2.28 3.56 6.00
CA THR A 111 -1.13 4.24 6.61
C THR A 111 -1.27 5.75 6.41
N LEU A 112 -1.02 6.54 7.45
CA LEU A 112 -1.01 7.99 7.37
C LEU A 112 0.34 8.46 6.81
N TRP A 113 0.34 8.82 5.55
CA TRP A 113 1.52 9.28 4.83
C TRP A 113 1.74 10.78 5.09
N GLY A 114 2.76 11.10 5.88
CA GLY A 114 3.17 12.48 6.13
C GLY A 114 4.32 12.94 5.21
N ASP A 115 4.62 14.22 5.21
CA ASP A 115 5.68 14.82 4.38
C ASP A 115 7.07 14.27 4.68
N ASN A 116 7.31 13.77 5.90
CA ASN A 116 8.53 13.08 6.29
C ASN A 116 8.82 11.83 5.44
N TYR A 117 7.77 11.16 4.92
CA TYR A 117 7.92 10.00 4.04
C TYR A 117 8.33 10.35 2.60
N LEU A 118 8.16 11.60 2.15
CA LEU A 118 8.48 12.01 0.77
C LEU A 118 9.95 11.72 0.43
N LYS A 119 10.87 12.25 1.24
CA LYS A 119 12.31 12.04 1.05
C LYS A 119 12.70 10.56 1.16
N THR A 120 12.08 9.85 2.09
CA THR A 120 12.36 8.41 2.28
C THR A 120 11.89 7.60 1.08
N THR A 121 10.70 7.92 0.52
CA THR A 121 10.16 7.24 -0.67
C THR A 121 10.98 7.57 -1.93
N THR A 122 11.42 8.82 -2.10
CA THR A 122 12.33 9.17 -3.21
C THR A 122 13.62 8.37 -3.15
N LYS A 123 14.28 8.30 -1.99
CA LYS A 123 15.48 7.46 -1.81
C LYS A 123 15.21 5.97 -2.05
N MET A 124 14.03 5.48 -1.69
CA MET A 124 13.63 4.10 -1.96
C MET A 124 13.49 3.84 -3.46
N MET A 125 12.94 4.79 -4.23
CA MET A 125 12.86 4.71 -5.70
C MET A 125 14.25 4.74 -6.33
N ASP A 126 15.15 5.62 -5.88
CA ASP A 126 16.53 5.67 -6.36
C ASP A 126 17.24 4.33 -6.11
N PHE A 127 17.15 3.82 -4.90
CA PHE A 127 17.72 2.52 -4.51
C PHE A 127 17.17 1.36 -5.36
N TYR A 128 15.88 1.37 -5.68
CA TYR A 128 15.24 0.37 -6.52
C TYR A 128 15.87 0.29 -7.91
N PHE A 129 16.08 1.44 -8.55
CA PHE A 129 16.65 1.51 -9.88
C PHE A 129 18.18 1.32 -9.89
N GLU A 130 18.90 1.89 -8.93
CA GLU A 130 20.36 1.75 -8.83
C GLU A 130 20.79 0.29 -8.61
N LYS A 131 20.03 -0.46 -7.83
CA LYS A 131 20.30 -1.88 -7.55
C LYS A 131 19.60 -2.86 -8.51
N GLU A 132 18.89 -2.36 -9.51
CA GLU A 132 18.09 -3.18 -10.44
C GLU A 132 17.12 -4.15 -9.73
N ILE A 133 16.62 -3.74 -8.59
CA ILE A 133 15.68 -4.50 -7.76
C ILE A 133 14.33 -4.57 -8.49
N LYS A 134 13.60 -5.67 -8.33
CA LYS A 134 12.28 -5.86 -8.94
C LYS A 134 11.14 -6.02 -7.92
N ASN A 135 11.45 -6.15 -6.64
CA ASN A 135 10.47 -6.19 -5.56
C ASN A 135 11.09 -5.67 -4.27
N LEU A 136 10.60 -4.51 -3.81
CA LEU A 136 11.14 -3.75 -2.69
C LEU A 136 10.02 -3.30 -1.78
N LEU A 137 10.04 -3.70 -0.52
CA LEU A 137 9.07 -3.28 0.49
C LEU A 137 9.67 -2.15 1.35
N MET A 138 8.90 -1.10 1.60
CA MET A 138 9.23 -0.18 2.70
C MET A 138 8.86 -0.85 4.01
N ILE A 139 9.82 -0.93 4.90
CA ILE A 139 9.68 -1.51 6.24
C ILE A 139 10.05 -0.50 7.30
N VAL A 140 9.53 -0.69 8.49
CA VAL A 140 9.83 0.13 9.66
C VAL A 140 10.08 -0.76 10.87
N ASN A 141 11.01 -0.38 11.74
CA ASN A 141 11.19 -1.08 13.02
C ASN A 141 9.88 -0.98 13.83
N LYS A 142 9.42 -2.09 14.41
CA LYS A 142 8.17 -2.15 15.20
C LYS A 142 8.10 -1.13 16.35
N GLU A 143 9.27 -0.71 16.88
CA GLU A 143 9.35 0.31 17.93
C GLU A 143 8.88 1.70 17.43
N LYS A 144 8.89 1.94 16.13
CA LYS A 144 8.40 3.16 15.49
C LYS A 144 6.88 3.15 15.26
N SER A 145 6.22 2.00 15.46
CA SER A 145 4.77 1.90 15.28
C SER A 145 4.03 2.66 16.38
N PHE A 146 3.02 3.43 15.99
CA PHE A 146 2.05 4.03 16.91
C PHE A 146 1.25 2.95 17.65
N ASP A 147 0.82 1.93 16.94
CA ASP A 147 0.18 0.76 17.54
C ASP A 147 1.25 -0.20 18.08
N LYS A 148 1.53 -0.11 19.37
CA LYS A 148 2.55 -0.94 20.05
C LYS A 148 2.20 -2.43 20.13
N ARG A 149 0.99 -2.83 19.73
CA ARG A 149 0.54 -4.23 19.65
C ARG A 149 1.02 -4.92 18.37
N MET A 150 1.46 -4.15 17.36
CA MET A 150 1.92 -4.71 16.10
C MET A 150 3.18 -5.54 16.29
N LYS A 151 3.15 -6.73 15.72
CA LYS A 151 4.31 -7.62 15.63
C LYS A 151 5.06 -7.34 14.33
N GLY A 152 6.36 -7.67 14.29
CA GLY A 152 7.13 -7.59 13.06
C GLY A 152 6.67 -8.66 12.05
N ASP A 153 6.67 -8.30 10.78
CA ASP A 153 6.40 -9.21 9.65
C ASP A 153 7.70 -9.86 9.15
N PHE A 154 8.82 -9.12 9.23
CA PHE A 154 10.10 -9.50 8.65
C PHE A 154 11.29 -9.21 9.56
N SER A 155 12.38 -9.92 9.27
CA SER A 155 13.75 -9.56 9.66
C SER A 155 14.51 -9.07 8.43
N LEU A 156 15.48 -8.18 8.60
CA LEU A 156 16.30 -7.61 7.53
C LEU A 156 17.75 -8.07 7.69
N LYS A 157 18.32 -8.63 6.60
CA LYS A 157 19.74 -9.00 6.54
C LYS A 157 20.30 -8.70 5.15
N ASN A 158 21.33 -7.87 5.08
CA ASN A 158 21.94 -7.44 3.82
C ASN A 158 20.91 -6.96 2.79
N GLU A 159 20.04 -6.02 3.20
CA GLU A 159 18.96 -5.43 2.40
C GLU A 159 17.87 -6.44 1.95
N LYS A 160 17.95 -7.72 2.34
CA LYS A 160 16.98 -8.75 1.99
C LYS A 160 16.08 -9.10 3.17
N LEU A 161 14.80 -9.27 2.87
CA LEU A 161 13.79 -9.63 3.85
C LEU A 161 13.78 -11.15 4.07
N GLN A 162 13.55 -11.53 5.31
CA GLN A 162 13.43 -12.91 5.77
C GLN A 162 12.28 -13.01 6.77
N LYS A 163 11.70 -14.19 6.93
CA LYS A 163 10.76 -14.51 8.01
C LYS A 163 11.43 -15.42 9.02
N ASN A 164 11.53 -14.95 10.24
CA ASN A 164 12.15 -15.64 11.37
C ASN A 164 11.14 -15.80 12.53
N LYS A 165 11.54 -16.48 13.59
CA LYS A 165 10.72 -16.59 14.81
C LYS A 165 10.50 -15.22 15.47
N GLU A 166 11.51 -14.34 15.43
CA GLU A 166 11.46 -12.98 15.95
C GLU A 166 11.73 -11.99 14.80
N ASN A 167 10.67 -11.39 14.34
CA ASN A 167 10.71 -10.34 13.35
C ASN A 167 10.66 -8.96 14.01
N SER A 168 11.47 -8.02 13.52
CA SER A 168 11.58 -6.68 14.09
C SER A 168 11.00 -5.59 13.19
N PHE A 169 10.69 -5.92 11.94
CA PHE A 169 10.24 -4.95 10.95
C PHE A 169 8.81 -5.22 10.50
N ILE A 170 8.03 -4.14 10.44
CA ILE A 170 6.65 -4.12 9.93
C ILE A 170 6.67 -3.63 8.49
N TYR A 171 5.89 -4.23 7.61
CA TYR A 171 5.59 -3.70 6.29
C TYR A 171 4.69 -2.47 6.41
N THR A 172 5.11 -1.35 5.85
CA THR A 172 4.40 -0.08 6.02
C THR A 172 3.15 0.09 5.16
N GLY A 173 2.92 -0.82 4.21
CA GLY A 173 1.89 -0.65 3.20
C GLY A 173 2.39 0.01 1.91
N LEU A 174 3.70 0.32 1.79
CA LEU A 174 4.30 0.87 0.58
C LEU A 174 5.31 -0.11 -0.01
N GLN A 175 5.17 -0.43 -1.30
CA GLN A 175 6.12 -1.28 -2.02
C GLN A 175 6.31 -0.81 -3.46
N ILE A 176 7.46 -1.16 -4.02
CA ILE A 176 7.74 -1.05 -5.46
C ILE A 176 7.83 -2.47 -6.02
N ILE A 177 7.09 -2.74 -7.08
CA ILE A 177 7.09 -4.07 -7.71
C ILE A 177 7.12 -3.96 -9.23
N ASN A 178 7.91 -4.82 -9.85
CA ASN A 178 7.92 -5.00 -11.30
C ASN A 178 6.86 -6.03 -11.69
N LYS A 179 6.14 -5.80 -12.79
CA LYS A 179 5.08 -6.70 -13.28
C LYS A 179 5.55 -8.12 -13.57
N SER A 180 6.85 -8.35 -13.76
CA SER A 180 7.41 -9.69 -14.00
C SER A 180 7.13 -10.68 -12.87
N PHE A 181 6.89 -10.21 -11.63
CA PHE A 181 6.50 -11.06 -10.51
C PHE A 181 5.10 -11.67 -10.67
N PHE A 182 4.29 -11.12 -11.56
CA PHE A 182 2.94 -11.61 -11.87
C PHE A 182 2.87 -12.42 -13.18
N LYS A 183 4.02 -12.67 -13.82
CA LYS A 183 4.07 -13.45 -15.06
C LYS A 183 3.39 -14.81 -14.86
N ASN A 184 2.53 -15.20 -15.81
CA ASN A 184 1.75 -16.45 -15.80
C ASN A 184 0.73 -16.57 -14.64
N LYS A 185 0.45 -15.50 -13.89
CA LYS A 185 -0.64 -15.51 -12.91
C LYS A 185 -1.94 -15.08 -13.55
N LYS A 186 -3.05 -15.61 -13.03
CA LYS A 186 -4.41 -15.22 -13.43
C LYS A 186 -4.98 -14.23 -12.43
N VAL A 187 -5.89 -13.38 -12.87
CA VAL A 187 -6.69 -12.51 -12.01
C VAL A 187 -7.73 -13.35 -11.29
N VAL A 188 -7.39 -13.79 -10.11
CA VAL A 188 -8.22 -14.59 -9.17
C VAL A 188 -7.85 -14.15 -7.76
N PRO A 189 -8.65 -14.47 -6.73
CA PRO A 189 -8.31 -14.13 -5.35
C PRO A 189 -7.02 -14.79 -4.87
N PHE A 190 -6.02 -13.98 -4.54
CA PHE A 190 -4.81 -14.43 -3.82
C PHE A 190 -4.13 -13.28 -3.10
N SER A 191 -3.47 -13.59 -1.98
CA SER A 191 -2.69 -12.60 -1.24
C SER A 191 -1.33 -12.34 -1.88
N VAL A 192 -0.89 -11.09 -1.90
CA VAL A 192 0.47 -10.70 -2.35
C VAL A 192 1.57 -11.36 -1.52
N THR A 193 1.27 -11.82 -0.30
CA THR A 193 2.21 -12.55 0.54
C THR A 193 2.74 -13.82 -0.12
N LYS A 194 1.94 -14.48 -0.99
CA LYS A 194 2.39 -15.64 -1.78
C LYS A 194 3.53 -15.27 -2.74
N ILE A 195 3.52 -14.05 -3.28
CA ILE A 195 4.60 -13.51 -4.11
C ILE A 195 5.82 -13.22 -3.25
N TRP A 196 5.62 -12.62 -2.09
CA TRP A 196 6.72 -12.33 -1.16
C TRP A 196 7.39 -13.60 -0.64
N ASP A 197 6.62 -14.63 -0.29
CA ASP A 197 7.16 -15.92 0.19
C ASP A 197 8.06 -16.56 -0.87
N GLN A 198 7.62 -16.63 -2.12
CA GLN A 198 8.44 -17.08 -3.24
C GLN A 198 9.70 -16.22 -3.45
N ALA A 199 9.57 -14.90 -3.29
CA ALA A 199 10.70 -13.97 -3.43
C ALA A 199 11.69 -14.10 -2.26
N ILE A 200 11.24 -14.41 -1.05
CA ILE A 200 12.10 -14.73 0.12
C ILE A 200 12.88 -16.02 -0.12
N GLU A 201 12.21 -17.09 -0.55
CA GLU A 201 12.85 -18.37 -0.89
C GLU A 201 13.97 -18.20 -1.93
N ASN A 202 13.72 -17.37 -2.93
CA ASN A 202 14.68 -17.05 -3.97
C ASN A 202 15.68 -15.93 -3.59
N LYS A 203 15.61 -15.37 -2.38
CA LYS A 203 16.46 -14.28 -1.87
C LYS A 203 16.44 -13.01 -2.74
N ILE A 204 15.27 -12.69 -3.31
CA ILE A 204 15.04 -11.53 -4.21
C ILE A 204 13.94 -10.57 -3.68
N LEU A 205 13.47 -10.74 -2.44
CA LEU A 205 12.65 -9.75 -1.76
C LEU A 205 13.55 -8.81 -0.97
N TYR A 206 13.53 -7.53 -1.30
CA TYR A 206 14.34 -6.51 -0.65
C TYR A 206 13.50 -5.67 0.32
N GLY A 207 14.15 -5.12 1.34
CA GLY A 207 13.58 -4.20 2.31
C GLY A 207 14.32 -2.87 2.32
N PHE A 208 13.56 -1.78 2.29
CA PHE A 208 14.06 -0.42 2.50
C PHE A 208 13.56 0.08 3.85
N GLU A 209 14.46 0.28 4.81
CA GLU A 209 14.08 0.70 6.16
C GLU A 209 13.76 2.19 6.20
N SER A 210 12.53 2.54 6.59
CA SER A 210 12.14 3.88 7.00
C SER A 210 12.49 4.11 8.46
N LYS A 211 12.99 5.30 8.78
CA LYS A 211 13.26 5.76 10.15
C LYS A 211 12.12 6.63 10.70
N GLU A 212 11.08 6.82 9.91
CA GLU A 212 9.92 7.65 10.26
C GLU A 212 9.00 6.95 11.24
N ASP A 213 8.23 7.71 12.00
CA ASP A 213 7.17 7.15 12.83
C ASP A 213 6.07 6.57 11.97
N PHE A 214 5.59 5.38 12.34
CA PHE A 214 4.62 4.63 11.55
C PHE A 214 3.24 4.68 12.21
N ILE A 215 2.30 5.35 11.54
CA ILE A 215 0.92 5.48 11.99
C ILE A 215 0.02 4.74 11.00
N HIS A 216 -0.56 3.64 11.46
CA HIS A 216 -1.43 2.77 10.66
C HIS A 216 -2.78 2.60 11.34
N LEU A 217 -3.86 2.79 10.58
CA LEU A 217 -5.22 2.58 11.07
C LEU A 217 -5.57 1.10 11.12
N THR A 218 -5.18 0.44 12.21
CA THR A 218 -5.30 -1.00 12.40
C THR A 218 -6.74 -1.43 12.67
N ASP A 219 -7.40 -0.76 13.63
CA ASP A 219 -8.72 -1.11 14.15
C ASP A 219 -9.42 0.09 14.83
N LEU A 220 -10.60 -0.18 15.40
CA LEU A 220 -11.44 0.85 16.05
C LEU A 220 -10.76 1.49 17.28
N GLU A 221 -9.94 0.74 18.03
CA GLU A 221 -9.21 1.29 19.18
C GLU A 221 -8.18 2.34 18.71
N ILE A 222 -7.42 2.01 17.67
CA ILE A 222 -6.45 2.95 17.07
C ILE A 222 -7.16 4.14 16.43
N TYR A 223 -8.30 3.92 15.77
CA TYR A 223 -9.14 5.02 15.26
C TYR A 223 -9.50 6.01 16.37
N ASN A 224 -10.03 5.52 17.49
CA ASN A 224 -10.42 6.37 18.63
C ASN A 224 -9.23 7.13 19.26
N LYS A 225 -8.03 6.55 19.22
CA LYS A 225 -6.81 7.23 19.70
C LYS A 225 -6.36 8.34 18.74
N LEU A 226 -6.48 8.11 17.43
CA LEU A 226 -6.12 9.09 16.40
C LEU A 226 -7.13 10.24 16.30
N ALA A 227 -8.43 9.96 16.46
CA ALA A 227 -9.48 10.98 16.42
C ALA A 227 -9.48 11.95 17.63
N LYS A 228 -8.71 11.63 18.68
CA LYS A 228 -8.55 12.49 19.88
C LYS A 228 -7.28 13.35 19.85
N ARG A 229 -6.47 13.23 18.82
CA ARG A 229 -5.24 14.01 18.59
C ARG A 229 -5.54 15.33 17.87
#